data_47fd2b173034b20255faa55caefbdd0f
#
_entry.id   47fd2b173034b20255faa55caefbdd0f
#
_cell.length_a   1.000
_cell.length_b   1.000
_cell.length_c   1.000
_cell.angle_alpha   90.00
_cell.angle_beta   90.00
_cell.angle_gamma   90.00
#
_symmetry.space_group_name_H-M   'P 1'
#
loop_
_entity.id
_entity.type
_entity.pdbx_description
1 polymer ?
#
loop_
_entity_poly.entity_id
_entity_poly.type
_entity_poly.pdbx_seq_one_letter_code
_entity_poly.pdbx_strand_id
1 'polypeptide(L)'
;SNKIKRRIMAKKWRCTVCGYIHEGPEAPDQCPMCKVGKEKFVEVEEKAGGLDFVTEHKLGDGKGASQELWEGLNNHFMGECSEVGQYLAMARQADREGYPEIAEAFKRYAWEEAEHASKFAELIGDIVWDTKTNLFKRMNAECGACEDKMRLARLAKEQNLDAVHDTVHEMAKDEARHGSGFQGLYNRYFKA
;
A
#
# COMPACT_ATOMS: atom_id res chain seq x y z
N SER A 1 43.24 12.50 -26.61
CA SER A 1 43.63 12.78 -25.22
C SER A 1 42.46 13.39 -24.47
N ASN A 2 41.51 12.58 -23.98
CA ASN A 2 40.35 13.05 -23.22
C ASN A 2 40.72 13.11 -21.73
N LYS A 3 41.11 14.29 -21.27
CA LYS A 3 41.21 14.58 -19.83
C LYS A 3 39.79 14.74 -19.28
N ILE A 4 39.26 13.68 -18.67
CA ILE A 4 38.09 13.77 -17.80
C ILE A 4 38.49 14.62 -16.60
N LYS A 5 38.04 15.89 -16.57
CA LYS A 5 38.13 16.73 -15.38
C LYS A 5 37.29 16.07 -14.29
N ARG A 6 37.92 15.44 -13.32
CA ARG A 6 37.29 15.07 -12.05
C ARG A 6 36.75 16.36 -11.43
N ARG A 7 35.44 16.53 -11.46
CA ARG A 7 34.72 17.57 -10.70
C ARG A 7 34.93 17.24 -9.23
N ILE A 8 35.79 17.98 -8.56
CA ILE A 8 35.94 17.89 -7.10
C ILE A 8 34.58 18.31 -6.55
N MET A 9 33.84 17.39 -5.97
CA MET A 9 32.57 17.70 -5.30
C MET A 9 32.91 18.59 -4.11
N ALA A 10 32.25 19.74 -4.02
CA ALA A 10 32.41 20.67 -2.90
C ALA A 10 31.94 19.94 -1.62
N LYS A 11 32.77 20.00 -0.57
CA LYS A 11 32.42 19.47 0.73
C LYS A 11 31.28 20.30 1.33
N LYS A 12 30.43 19.66 2.11
CA LYS A 12 29.38 20.31 2.87
C LYS A 12 29.68 20.25 4.36
N TRP A 13 29.44 21.36 5.02
CA TRP A 13 29.73 21.55 6.45
C TRP A 13 28.44 22.01 7.15
N ARG A 14 28.00 21.28 8.14
CA ARG A 14 26.81 21.61 8.93
C ARG A 14 27.19 22.22 10.27
N CYS A 15 26.64 23.40 10.56
CA CYS A 15 26.70 23.96 11.90
C CYS A 15 25.88 23.14 12.89
N THR A 16 26.50 22.64 13.96
CA THR A 16 25.85 21.80 14.97
C THR A 16 24.89 22.55 15.89
N VAL A 17 24.94 23.91 15.85
CA VAL A 17 24.09 24.78 16.70
C VAL A 17 22.79 25.16 15.99
N CYS A 18 22.86 25.63 14.74
CA CYS A 18 21.68 26.13 14.02
C CYS A 18 21.31 25.34 12.76
N GLY A 19 22.09 24.31 12.38
CA GLY A 19 21.83 23.49 11.22
C GLY A 19 22.23 24.10 9.87
N TYR A 20 22.77 25.32 9.84
CA TYR A 20 23.23 25.97 8.59
C TYR A 20 24.22 25.08 7.82
N ILE A 21 24.03 24.95 6.51
CA ILE A 21 24.91 24.21 5.61
C ILE A 21 25.79 25.19 4.82
N HIS A 22 27.09 24.99 4.88
CA HIS A 22 28.09 25.68 4.06
C HIS A 22 28.66 24.72 3.02
N GLU A 23 28.78 25.17 1.77
CA GLU A 23 29.45 24.43 0.70
C GLU A 23 30.82 25.06 0.42
N GLY A 24 31.85 24.27 0.56
CA GLY A 24 33.21 24.76 0.34
C GLY A 24 34.28 23.72 0.70
N PRO A 25 35.55 23.98 0.40
CA PRO A 25 36.66 23.09 0.73
C PRO A 25 36.85 22.90 2.23
N GLU A 26 36.47 23.90 3.02
CA GLU A 26 36.61 23.96 4.48
C GLU A 26 35.35 24.55 5.13
N ALA A 27 35.22 24.32 6.44
CA ALA A 27 34.19 24.97 7.24
C ALA A 27 34.48 26.51 7.32
N PRO A 28 33.46 27.37 7.30
CA PRO A 28 33.68 28.81 7.44
C PRO A 28 34.18 29.14 8.84
N ASP A 29 34.97 30.18 8.96
CA ASP A 29 35.54 30.61 10.26
C ASP A 29 34.46 30.98 11.29
N GLN A 30 33.34 31.46 10.80
CA GLN A 30 32.18 31.80 11.64
C GLN A 30 30.87 31.49 10.90
N CYS A 31 29.91 30.95 11.62
CA CYS A 31 28.57 30.66 11.08
C CYS A 31 27.87 31.98 10.74
N PRO A 32 27.41 32.19 9.48
CA PRO A 32 26.73 33.43 9.09
C PRO A 32 25.38 33.62 9.81
N MET A 33 24.77 32.51 10.28
CA MET A 33 23.47 32.56 10.93
C MET A 33 23.56 32.78 12.44
N CYS A 34 24.31 31.94 13.17
CA CYS A 34 24.32 31.96 14.63
C CYS A 34 25.66 32.46 15.23
N LYS A 35 26.62 32.86 14.40
CA LYS A 35 27.89 33.49 14.78
C LYS A 35 28.86 32.62 15.61
N VAL A 36 28.60 31.32 15.71
CA VAL A 36 29.55 30.38 16.35
C VAL A 36 30.78 30.14 15.45
N GLY A 37 31.87 29.76 16.06
CA GLY A 37 33.13 29.55 15.35
C GLY A 37 33.16 28.21 14.55
N LYS A 38 34.24 28.08 13.77
CA LYS A 38 34.51 26.94 12.88
C LYS A 38 34.43 25.57 13.59
N GLU A 39 34.81 25.53 14.86
CA GLU A 39 34.82 24.34 15.70
C GLU A 39 33.39 23.70 15.92
N LYS A 40 32.34 24.46 15.58
CA LYS A 40 30.96 24.00 15.64
C LYS A 40 30.44 23.44 14.31
N PHE A 41 31.30 23.28 13.32
CA PHE A 41 30.95 22.67 12.05
C PHE A 41 31.44 21.23 11.97
N VAL A 42 30.61 20.38 11.40
CA VAL A 42 30.94 18.99 11.07
C VAL A 42 30.81 18.79 9.56
N GLU A 43 31.74 18.03 9.00
CA GLU A 43 31.66 17.65 7.58
C GLU A 43 30.44 16.73 7.39
N VAL A 44 29.62 17.02 6.38
CA VAL A 44 28.49 16.19 5.99
C VAL A 44 28.92 15.34 4.80
N GLU A 45 29.19 14.08 5.03
CA GLU A 45 29.41 13.14 3.94
C GLU A 45 28.06 12.81 3.28
N GLU A 46 27.87 13.26 2.03
CA GLU A 46 26.81 12.71 1.21
C GLU A 46 27.23 11.29 0.82
N LYS A 47 26.61 10.29 1.43
CA LYS A 47 26.80 8.90 1.01
C LYS A 47 26.27 8.77 -0.41
N ALA A 48 27.14 8.59 -1.38
CA ALA A 48 26.82 8.39 -2.79
C ALA A 48 26.21 7.01 -3.09
N GLY A 49 25.68 6.34 -2.12
CA GLY A 49 24.99 5.05 -2.22
C GLY A 49 24.03 4.92 -1.08
N GLY A 50 22.77 4.68 -1.34
CA GLY A 50 21.68 4.41 -0.43
C GLY A 50 21.72 5.11 0.94
N LEU A 51 20.66 5.83 1.26
CA LEU A 51 20.48 6.38 2.61
C LEU A 51 20.05 5.25 3.55
N ASP A 52 20.69 5.16 4.73
CA ASP A 52 20.27 4.25 5.80
C ASP A 52 19.30 5.00 6.72
N PHE A 53 18.06 4.57 6.76
CA PHE A 53 17.05 5.11 7.67
C PHE A 53 17.06 4.34 8.99
N VAL A 54 16.84 5.04 10.09
CA VAL A 54 16.80 4.44 11.44
C VAL A 54 15.65 3.43 11.56
N THR A 55 14.54 3.71 10.87
CA THR A 55 13.39 2.82 10.77
C THR A 55 12.93 2.74 9.32
N GLU A 56 12.46 1.58 8.92
CA GLU A 56 11.90 1.33 7.60
C GLU A 56 10.74 0.34 7.76
N HIS A 57 9.58 0.67 7.17
CA HIS A 57 8.45 -0.26 7.11
C HIS A 57 8.60 -1.18 5.91
N LYS A 58 8.49 -2.49 6.15
CA LYS A 58 8.61 -3.53 5.13
C LYS A 58 7.42 -4.48 5.17
N LEU A 59 7.15 -5.08 4.02
CA LEU A 59 6.17 -6.17 3.98
C LEU A 59 6.62 -7.30 4.91
N GLY A 60 5.73 -7.72 5.80
CA GLY A 60 5.98 -8.79 6.74
C GLY A 60 6.70 -8.36 8.02
N ASP A 61 6.65 -7.09 8.40
CA ASP A 61 7.22 -6.59 9.67
C ASP A 61 6.61 -7.29 10.90
N GLY A 62 5.42 -7.89 10.78
CA GLY A 62 4.82 -8.70 11.83
C GLY A 62 5.39 -10.13 11.93
N LYS A 63 6.22 -10.57 10.99
CA LYS A 63 6.84 -11.90 11.04
C LYS A 63 7.83 -12.01 12.19
N GLY A 64 7.76 -13.11 12.92
CA GLY A 64 8.55 -13.29 14.14
C GLY A 64 7.88 -12.78 15.43
N ALA A 65 6.65 -12.25 15.34
CA ALA A 65 5.83 -11.95 16.50
C ALA A 65 5.49 -13.20 17.32
N SER A 66 5.08 -13.02 18.60
CA SER A 66 4.51 -14.12 19.38
C SER A 66 3.28 -14.70 18.68
N GLN A 67 2.95 -15.96 18.98
CA GLN A 67 1.77 -16.61 18.41
C GLN A 67 0.49 -15.78 18.64
N GLU A 68 0.30 -15.28 19.85
CA GLU A 68 -0.86 -14.45 20.23
C GLU A 68 -0.96 -13.19 19.35
N LEU A 69 0.17 -12.47 19.17
CA LEU A 69 0.20 -11.28 18.35
C LEU A 69 -0.05 -11.62 16.87
N TRP A 70 0.57 -12.68 16.36
CA TRP A 70 0.39 -13.13 14.98
C TRP A 70 -1.07 -13.52 14.67
N GLU A 71 -1.70 -14.29 15.57
CA GLU A 71 -3.12 -14.63 15.47
C GLU A 71 -4.00 -13.38 15.52
N GLY A 72 -3.67 -12.42 16.39
CA GLY A 72 -4.36 -11.13 16.47
C GLY A 72 -4.30 -10.35 15.15
N LEU A 73 -3.12 -10.23 14.53
CA LEU A 73 -2.97 -9.55 13.24
C LEU A 73 -3.84 -10.20 12.14
N ASN A 74 -3.86 -11.54 12.07
CA ASN A 74 -4.67 -12.26 11.09
C ASN A 74 -6.17 -12.13 11.36
N ASN A 75 -6.59 -12.22 12.62
CA ASN A 75 -8.00 -12.10 12.99
C ASN A 75 -8.51 -10.69 12.69
N HIS A 76 -7.73 -9.66 13.01
CA HIS A 76 -8.10 -8.28 12.68
C HIS A 76 -8.15 -8.05 11.16
N PHE A 77 -7.18 -8.56 10.39
CA PHE A 77 -7.25 -8.50 8.93
C PHE A 77 -8.59 -9.04 8.40
N MET A 78 -8.99 -10.22 8.84
CA MET A 78 -10.26 -10.83 8.43
C MET A 78 -11.48 -10.04 8.90
N GLY A 79 -11.44 -9.52 10.13
CA GLY A 79 -12.48 -8.67 10.70
C GLY A 79 -12.70 -7.41 9.87
N GLU A 80 -11.64 -6.65 9.63
CA GLU A 80 -11.66 -5.42 8.85
C GLU A 80 -12.17 -5.65 7.41
N CYS A 81 -11.71 -6.71 6.74
CA CYS A 81 -12.22 -7.08 5.42
C CYS A 81 -13.74 -7.35 5.44
N SER A 82 -14.24 -8.00 6.49
CA SER A 82 -15.67 -8.29 6.64
C SER A 82 -16.48 -7.03 6.91
N GLU A 83 -15.96 -6.11 7.71
CA GLU A 83 -16.62 -4.84 8.05
C GLU A 83 -16.78 -3.93 6.85
N VAL A 84 -15.84 -3.91 5.91
CA VAL A 84 -15.99 -3.19 4.62
C VAL A 84 -17.29 -3.58 3.92
N GLY A 85 -17.51 -4.88 3.74
CA GLY A 85 -18.72 -5.39 3.07
C GLY A 85 -19.99 -5.14 3.89
N GLN A 86 -19.93 -5.36 5.20
CA GLN A 86 -21.05 -5.13 6.11
C GLN A 86 -21.47 -3.66 6.13
N TYR A 87 -20.54 -2.73 6.29
CA TYR A 87 -20.84 -1.30 6.37
C TYR A 87 -21.41 -0.78 5.06
N LEU A 88 -20.90 -1.22 3.91
CA LEU A 88 -21.50 -0.86 2.62
C LEU A 88 -22.93 -1.42 2.45
N ALA A 89 -23.20 -2.61 2.96
CA ALA A 89 -24.56 -3.16 2.96
C ALA A 89 -25.50 -2.40 3.93
N MET A 90 -24.99 -2.06 5.11
CA MET A 90 -25.72 -1.24 6.10
C MET A 90 -26.00 0.17 5.57
N ALA A 91 -25.07 0.76 4.82
CA ALA A 91 -25.28 2.04 4.16
C ALA A 91 -26.47 1.98 3.18
N ARG A 92 -26.54 0.94 2.33
CA ARG A 92 -27.67 0.75 1.42
C ARG A 92 -28.99 0.54 2.17
N GLN A 93 -28.95 -0.13 3.31
CA GLN A 93 -30.16 -0.29 4.16
C GLN A 93 -30.60 1.04 4.77
N ALA A 94 -29.66 1.83 5.29
CA ALA A 94 -29.97 3.16 5.82
C ALA A 94 -30.55 4.10 4.74
N ASP A 95 -30.04 4.05 3.51
CA ASP A 95 -30.62 4.80 2.39
C ASP A 95 -32.07 4.36 2.09
N ARG A 96 -32.37 3.06 2.09
CA ARG A 96 -33.74 2.54 1.87
C ARG A 96 -34.72 2.98 2.97
N GLU A 97 -34.21 3.12 4.19
CA GLU A 97 -35.00 3.54 5.35
C GLU A 97 -35.12 5.06 5.49
N GLY A 98 -34.42 5.82 4.63
CA GLY A 98 -34.50 7.29 4.62
C GLY A 98 -33.54 7.98 5.58
N TYR A 99 -32.40 7.33 5.93
CA TYR A 99 -31.36 7.87 6.80
C TYR A 99 -30.06 8.17 6.03
N PRO A 100 -30.02 9.15 5.13
CA PRO A 100 -28.88 9.40 4.25
C PRO A 100 -27.61 9.79 5.03
N GLU A 101 -27.72 10.50 6.15
CA GLU A 101 -26.58 10.85 6.99
C GLU A 101 -25.92 9.61 7.62
N ILE A 102 -26.72 8.64 8.05
CA ILE A 102 -26.24 7.36 8.57
C ILE A 102 -25.57 6.55 7.44
N ALA A 103 -26.18 6.53 6.26
CA ALA A 103 -25.61 5.86 5.09
C ALA A 103 -24.23 6.41 4.73
N GLU A 104 -24.07 7.73 4.73
CA GLU A 104 -22.77 8.37 4.46
C GLU A 104 -21.72 8.05 5.54
N ALA A 105 -22.12 7.98 6.81
CA ALA A 105 -21.23 7.56 7.89
C ALA A 105 -20.71 6.14 7.68
N PHE A 106 -21.59 5.18 7.35
CA PHE A 106 -21.20 3.80 7.04
C PHE A 106 -20.27 3.70 5.83
N LYS A 107 -20.54 4.43 4.74
CA LYS A 107 -19.66 4.45 3.56
C LYS A 107 -18.27 4.95 3.90
N ARG A 108 -18.16 6.03 4.69
CA ARG A 108 -16.87 6.59 5.12
C ARG A 108 -16.11 5.62 5.99
N TYR A 109 -16.76 5.02 6.98
CA TYR A 109 -16.10 4.05 7.87
C TYR A 109 -15.71 2.76 7.13
N ALA A 110 -16.52 2.29 6.18
CA ALA A 110 -16.12 1.16 5.33
C ALA A 110 -14.78 1.41 4.62
N TRP A 111 -14.52 2.65 4.18
CA TRP A 111 -13.24 2.99 3.57
C TRP A 111 -12.10 3.04 4.60
N GLU A 112 -12.36 3.52 5.81
CA GLU A 112 -11.38 3.49 6.90
C GLU A 112 -11.01 2.04 7.28
N GLU A 113 -11.99 1.11 7.34
CA GLU A 113 -11.72 -0.31 7.57
C GLU A 113 -10.95 -0.98 6.41
N ALA A 114 -11.17 -0.53 5.16
CA ALA A 114 -10.35 -0.98 4.04
C ALA A 114 -8.87 -0.56 4.19
N GLU A 115 -8.61 0.65 4.68
CA GLU A 115 -7.26 1.12 5.01
C GLU A 115 -6.63 0.32 6.17
N HIS A 116 -7.39 0.01 7.23
CA HIS A 116 -6.93 -0.84 8.32
C HIS A 116 -6.58 -2.24 7.82
N ALA A 117 -7.45 -2.87 7.04
CA ALA A 117 -7.22 -4.18 6.44
C ALA A 117 -5.94 -4.17 5.59
N SER A 118 -5.72 -3.13 4.77
CA SER A 118 -4.52 -3.01 3.95
C SER A 118 -3.24 -2.98 4.77
N LYS A 119 -3.24 -2.25 5.89
CA LYS A 119 -2.09 -2.16 6.81
C LYS A 119 -1.81 -3.49 7.50
N PHE A 120 -2.85 -4.20 7.95
CA PHE A 120 -2.68 -5.56 8.48
C PHE A 120 -2.13 -6.52 7.41
N ALA A 121 -2.59 -6.42 6.16
CA ALA A 121 -2.06 -7.23 5.06
C ALA A 121 -0.56 -6.98 4.83
N GLU A 122 -0.10 -5.74 4.91
CA GLU A 122 1.32 -5.39 4.82
C GLU A 122 2.14 -5.93 6.00
N LEU A 123 1.64 -5.81 7.23
CA LEU A 123 2.30 -6.35 8.42
C LEU A 123 2.44 -7.88 8.35
N ILE A 124 1.40 -8.57 7.91
CA ILE A 124 1.38 -10.02 7.71
C ILE A 124 2.34 -10.41 6.58
N GLY A 125 2.25 -9.76 5.43
CA GLY A 125 3.15 -9.95 4.29
C GLY A 125 2.96 -11.25 3.50
N ASP A 126 2.00 -12.12 3.87
CA ASP A 126 1.81 -13.43 3.22
C ASP A 126 0.89 -13.39 1.99
N ILE A 127 0.21 -12.27 1.78
CA ILE A 127 -0.77 -12.04 0.70
C ILE A 127 -0.42 -10.85 -0.19
N VAL A 128 0.71 -10.22 0.04
CA VAL A 128 1.25 -9.11 -0.74
C VAL A 128 2.67 -9.46 -1.15
N TRP A 129 2.94 -9.40 -2.45
CA TRP A 129 4.23 -9.70 -3.07
C TRP A 129 4.71 -8.52 -3.91
N ASP A 130 5.76 -8.70 -4.70
CA ASP A 130 6.12 -7.74 -5.74
C ASP A 130 4.98 -7.57 -6.78
N THR A 131 4.96 -6.45 -7.47
CA THR A 131 3.86 -6.09 -8.38
C THR A 131 3.62 -7.13 -9.48
N LYS A 132 4.69 -7.72 -10.03
CA LYS A 132 4.58 -8.77 -11.04
C LYS A 132 3.86 -9.99 -10.50
N THR A 133 4.26 -10.44 -9.33
CA THR A 133 3.67 -11.61 -8.65
C THR A 133 2.23 -11.32 -8.23
N ASN A 134 1.93 -10.13 -7.70
CA ASN A 134 0.57 -9.71 -7.36
C ASN A 134 -0.36 -9.80 -8.58
N LEU A 135 0.03 -9.22 -9.71
CA LEU A 135 -0.76 -9.26 -10.95
C LEU A 135 -0.97 -10.70 -11.43
N PHE A 136 0.09 -11.52 -11.43
CA PHE A 136 -0.01 -12.92 -11.86
C PHE A 136 -0.97 -13.73 -10.99
N LYS A 137 -0.85 -13.62 -9.67
CA LYS A 137 -1.74 -14.32 -8.72
C LYS A 137 -3.17 -13.82 -8.82
N ARG A 138 -3.38 -12.50 -8.93
CA ARG A 138 -4.73 -11.94 -8.98
C ARG A 138 -5.45 -12.29 -10.28
N MET A 139 -4.83 -12.16 -11.46
CA MET A 139 -5.51 -12.52 -12.71
C MET A 139 -5.98 -13.99 -12.72
N ASN A 140 -5.21 -14.91 -12.12
CA ASN A 140 -5.62 -16.31 -12.00
C ASN A 140 -6.75 -16.50 -10.98
N ALA A 141 -6.69 -15.80 -9.85
CA ALA A 141 -7.74 -15.86 -8.83
C ALA A 141 -9.07 -15.28 -9.34
N GLU A 142 -9.03 -14.17 -10.11
CA GLU A 142 -10.24 -13.61 -10.72
C GLU A 142 -10.87 -14.58 -11.74
N CYS A 143 -10.05 -15.28 -12.52
CA CYS A 143 -10.54 -16.31 -13.43
C CYS A 143 -11.30 -17.40 -12.67
N GLY A 144 -10.72 -17.95 -11.60
CA GLY A 144 -11.39 -18.96 -10.77
C GLY A 144 -12.65 -18.41 -10.06
N ALA A 145 -12.62 -17.17 -9.58
CA ALA A 145 -13.77 -16.52 -8.97
C ALA A 145 -14.92 -16.31 -9.98
N CYS A 146 -14.60 -15.96 -11.23
CA CYS A 146 -15.58 -15.88 -12.31
C CYS A 146 -16.27 -17.22 -12.54
N GLU A 147 -15.50 -18.30 -12.68
CA GLU A 147 -16.03 -19.65 -12.90
C GLU A 147 -16.95 -20.11 -11.75
N ASP A 148 -16.52 -19.90 -10.51
CA ASP A 148 -17.31 -20.30 -9.34
C ASP A 148 -18.59 -19.47 -9.18
N LYS A 149 -18.52 -18.14 -9.38
CA LYS A 149 -19.71 -17.29 -9.37
C LYS A 149 -20.70 -17.68 -10.47
N MET A 150 -20.23 -18.03 -11.67
CA MET A 150 -21.10 -18.56 -12.73
C MET A 150 -21.77 -19.87 -12.33
N ARG A 151 -21.06 -20.75 -11.64
CA ARG A 151 -21.63 -21.99 -11.09
C ARG A 151 -22.72 -21.69 -10.06
N LEU A 152 -22.46 -20.78 -9.12
CA LEU A 152 -23.45 -20.34 -8.11
C LEU A 152 -24.68 -19.70 -8.74
N ALA A 153 -24.49 -18.85 -9.77
CA ALA A 153 -25.61 -18.25 -10.50
C ALA A 153 -26.52 -19.31 -11.13
N ARG A 154 -25.94 -20.34 -11.77
CA ARG A 154 -26.73 -21.47 -12.30
C ARG A 154 -27.53 -22.19 -11.23
N LEU A 155 -26.90 -22.50 -10.09
CA LEU A 155 -27.58 -23.12 -8.95
C LEU A 155 -28.75 -22.28 -8.43
N ALA A 156 -28.56 -20.97 -8.35
CA ALA A 156 -29.61 -20.03 -7.94
C ALA A 156 -30.79 -20.07 -8.95
N LYS A 157 -30.50 -20.13 -10.24
CA LYS A 157 -31.54 -20.24 -11.29
C LYS A 157 -32.33 -21.55 -11.18
N GLU A 158 -31.65 -22.66 -10.95
CA GLU A 158 -32.29 -23.98 -10.75
C GLU A 158 -33.22 -23.99 -9.52
N GLN A 159 -32.93 -23.14 -8.52
CA GLN A 159 -33.74 -22.99 -7.31
C GLN A 159 -34.80 -21.87 -7.40
N ASN A 160 -34.99 -21.26 -8.57
CA ASN A 160 -35.88 -20.13 -8.80
C ASN A 160 -35.57 -18.88 -7.91
N LEU A 161 -34.30 -18.67 -7.60
CA LEU A 161 -33.80 -17.53 -6.83
C LEU A 161 -33.24 -16.47 -7.80
N ASP A 162 -34.12 -15.85 -8.60
CA ASP A 162 -33.72 -14.94 -9.69
C ASP A 162 -32.88 -13.73 -9.20
N ALA A 163 -33.23 -13.13 -8.07
CA ALA A 163 -32.45 -12.01 -7.51
C ALA A 163 -31.01 -12.44 -7.13
N VAL A 164 -30.82 -13.64 -6.63
CA VAL A 164 -29.49 -14.20 -6.34
C VAL A 164 -28.74 -14.48 -7.64
N HIS A 165 -29.43 -15.13 -8.60
CA HIS A 165 -28.87 -15.39 -9.92
C HIS A 165 -28.33 -14.11 -10.56
N ASP A 166 -29.17 -13.08 -10.68
CA ASP A 166 -28.84 -11.84 -11.38
C ASP A 166 -27.64 -11.13 -10.70
N THR A 167 -27.68 -11.05 -9.36
CA THR A 167 -26.61 -10.41 -8.58
C THR A 167 -25.26 -11.14 -8.76
N VAL A 168 -25.26 -12.46 -8.60
CA VAL A 168 -24.02 -13.25 -8.67
C VAL A 168 -23.51 -13.35 -10.11
N HIS A 169 -24.41 -13.41 -11.10
CA HIS A 169 -24.05 -13.40 -12.51
C HIS A 169 -23.36 -12.11 -12.94
N GLU A 170 -23.86 -10.93 -12.50
CA GLU A 170 -23.18 -9.65 -12.76
C GLU A 170 -21.81 -9.58 -12.07
N MET A 171 -21.68 -10.07 -10.84
CA MET A 171 -20.39 -10.19 -10.18
C MET A 171 -19.41 -11.07 -10.95
N ALA A 172 -19.86 -12.17 -11.53
CA ALA A 172 -19.01 -13.03 -12.37
C ALA A 172 -18.45 -12.30 -13.59
N LYS A 173 -19.24 -11.41 -14.20
CA LYS A 173 -18.76 -10.54 -15.30
C LYS A 173 -17.72 -9.52 -14.81
N ASP A 174 -17.89 -8.99 -13.61
CA ASP A 174 -16.91 -8.10 -13.00
C ASP A 174 -15.57 -8.82 -12.78
N GLU A 175 -15.60 -10.07 -12.26
CA GLU A 175 -14.37 -10.86 -12.10
C GLU A 175 -13.64 -11.12 -13.43
N ALA A 176 -14.41 -11.39 -14.50
CA ALA A 176 -13.84 -11.55 -15.84
C ALA A 176 -13.17 -10.24 -16.32
N ARG A 177 -13.78 -9.10 -16.06
CA ARG A 177 -13.23 -7.77 -16.37
C ARG A 177 -11.97 -7.47 -15.53
N HIS A 178 -11.98 -7.77 -14.23
CA HIS A 178 -10.82 -7.61 -13.36
C HIS A 178 -9.66 -8.48 -13.83
N GLY A 179 -9.90 -9.76 -14.06
CA GLY A 179 -8.89 -10.70 -14.55
C GLY A 179 -8.28 -10.28 -15.88
N SER A 180 -9.12 -9.84 -16.83
CA SER A 180 -8.66 -9.32 -18.12
C SER A 180 -7.84 -8.03 -17.97
N GLY A 181 -8.23 -7.15 -17.06
CA GLY A 181 -7.50 -5.93 -16.75
C GLY A 181 -6.11 -6.22 -16.18
N PHE A 182 -6.01 -7.11 -15.19
CA PHE A 182 -4.74 -7.53 -14.62
C PHE A 182 -3.85 -8.26 -15.64
N GLN A 183 -4.42 -9.10 -16.49
CA GLN A 183 -3.69 -9.76 -17.57
C GLN A 183 -3.12 -8.75 -18.58
N GLY A 184 -3.91 -7.76 -18.96
CA GLY A 184 -3.47 -6.68 -19.84
C GLY A 184 -2.29 -5.90 -19.27
N LEU A 185 -2.34 -5.54 -17.99
CA LEU A 185 -1.25 -4.87 -17.28
C LEU A 185 -0.02 -5.78 -17.16
N TYR A 186 -0.22 -7.04 -16.77
CA TYR A 186 0.89 -8.01 -16.71
C TYR A 186 1.61 -8.15 -18.05
N ASN A 187 0.85 -8.29 -19.14
CA ASN A 187 1.42 -8.42 -20.49
C ASN A 187 2.17 -7.15 -20.90
N ARG A 188 1.65 -5.97 -20.57
CA ARG A 188 2.25 -4.69 -20.93
C ARG A 188 3.59 -4.44 -20.23
N TYR A 189 3.73 -4.80 -18.97
CA TYR A 189 4.88 -4.42 -18.15
C TYR A 189 5.87 -5.55 -17.91
N PHE A 190 5.45 -6.81 -17.97
CA PHE A 190 6.25 -7.94 -17.51
C PHE A 190 6.35 -9.10 -18.49
N LYS A 191 5.64 -9.05 -19.59
CA LYS A 191 5.78 -10.04 -20.67
C LYS A 191 6.61 -9.42 -21.77
N ALA A 192 7.87 -9.92 -21.89
CA ALA A 192 8.76 -9.58 -23.00
C ALA A 192 8.30 -10.25 -24.28
#